data_0a71b75cbdcdf629834f33c7d280de46
#
_entry.id   0a71b75cbdcdf629834f33c7d280de46
#
_cell.length_a   1.000
_cell.length_b   1.000
_cell.length_c   1.000
_cell.angle_alpha   90.00
_cell.angle_beta   90.00
_cell.angle_gamma   90.00
#
_symmetry.space_group_name_H-M   'P 1'
#
loop_
_entity.id
_entity.type
_entity.pdbx_description
1 polymer ?
#
loop_
_entity_poly.entity_id
_entity_poly.type
_entity_poly.pdbx_seq_one_letter_code
_entity_poly.pdbx_strand_id
1 'polypeptide(L)'
;SNNGNEIAFGTIGDASTSEGIFWESINAACVLEIPVVMSVWDDGYGISVPKKYQTTKESISKALAGFEIEEDTNGLKIFRCKGWNYQELYSTYKEATEFTRVNHKPSLVHVEEITQPQGHSTSGSHERYKSKERLEWAKKFDCIQKFKEWLLSDDNGLGKPITTEDVLNQIQKDAKAEVKKFSKDAWNEFIEEIDQEKKQIITQLDMLSSESNQRESLETIINSIKKLKEPLRKEIYQPFYKALRITRSENTNARNSVMNWFKSQKEFLADKYNSDVYNEFESSSLNVGKVAPTYESDQKIDGRLILRNNFRTLFQRHPEVLTFGEDTGKIGGVNQAM
;
A
#
# COMPACT_ATOMS: atom_id res chain seq x y z
N SER A 1 0.85 0.98 -25.42
CA SER A 1 1.30 -0.39 -25.74
C SER A 1 1.70 -0.47 -27.19
N ASN A 2 2.80 -1.14 -27.49
CA ASN A 2 3.30 -1.22 -28.87
C ASN A 2 2.55 -2.28 -29.70
N ASN A 3 1.88 -3.23 -29.07
CA ASN A 3 1.27 -4.38 -29.74
C ASN A 3 -0.23 -4.56 -29.46
N GLY A 4 -0.85 -3.71 -28.63
CA GLY A 4 -2.26 -3.81 -28.27
C GLY A 4 -2.62 -5.07 -27.46
N ASN A 5 -1.63 -5.74 -26.86
CA ASN A 5 -1.78 -7.02 -26.15
C ASN A 5 -1.76 -6.89 -24.63
N GLU A 6 -1.37 -5.73 -24.12
CA GLU A 6 -1.30 -5.50 -22.70
C GLU A 6 -2.69 -5.30 -22.12
N ILE A 7 -2.88 -5.85 -20.91
CA ILE A 7 -4.05 -5.61 -20.07
C ILE A 7 -3.58 -5.18 -18.69
N ALA A 8 -4.37 -4.35 -18.02
CA ALA A 8 -4.14 -3.98 -16.63
C ALA A 8 -4.92 -4.91 -15.69
N PHE A 9 -4.37 -5.17 -14.51
CA PHE A 9 -5.08 -5.86 -13.43
C PHE A 9 -5.24 -4.93 -12.23
N GLY A 10 -6.45 -4.89 -11.69
CA GLY A 10 -6.75 -4.24 -10.43
C GLY A 10 -7.41 -5.22 -9.47
N THR A 11 -7.09 -5.11 -8.18
CA THR A 11 -7.71 -5.92 -7.13
C THR A 11 -8.26 -5.03 -6.03
N ILE A 12 -9.46 -5.33 -5.56
CA ILE A 12 -10.13 -4.59 -4.50
C ILE A 12 -10.97 -5.55 -3.64
N GLY A 13 -11.10 -5.26 -2.33
CA GLY A 13 -12.02 -5.99 -1.46
C GLY A 13 -13.48 -5.55 -1.68
N ASP A 14 -14.43 -6.44 -1.37
CA ASP A 14 -15.86 -6.15 -1.52
C ASP A 14 -16.33 -4.92 -0.72
N ALA A 15 -15.87 -4.75 0.50
CA ALA A 15 -16.20 -3.58 1.30
C ALA A 15 -15.67 -2.26 0.70
N SER A 16 -14.48 -2.29 0.13
CA SER A 16 -13.86 -1.12 -0.51
C SER A 16 -14.59 -0.70 -1.80
N THR A 17 -15.41 -1.58 -2.39
CA THR A 17 -16.28 -1.21 -3.52
C THR A 17 -17.39 -0.23 -3.13
N SER A 18 -17.60 0.03 -1.84
CA SER A 18 -18.53 1.06 -1.37
C SER A 18 -17.98 2.49 -1.50
N GLU A 19 -16.68 2.65 -1.76
CA GLU A 19 -16.06 3.95 -1.98
C GLU A 19 -16.40 4.52 -3.36
N GLY A 20 -16.65 5.84 -3.42
CA GLY A 20 -17.06 6.53 -4.67
C GLY A 20 -16.07 6.33 -5.80
N ILE A 21 -14.76 6.35 -5.51
CA ILE A 21 -13.70 6.18 -6.50
C ILE A 21 -13.78 4.83 -7.25
N PHE A 22 -14.29 3.78 -6.63
CA PHE A 22 -14.51 2.50 -7.31
C PHE A 22 -15.54 2.65 -8.45
N TRP A 23 -16.67 3.29 -8.17
CA TRP A 23 -17.75 3.50 -9.15
C TRP A 23 -17.32 4.41 -10.28
N GLU A 24 -16.61 5.48 -9.96
CA GLU A 24 -16.03 6.40 -10.94
C GLU A 24 -15.03 5.68 -11.84
N SER A 25 -14.16 4.84 -11.27
CA SER A 25 -13.17 4.07 -12.02
C SER A 25 -13.80 3.04 -12.94
N ILE A 26 -14.84 2.33 -12.50
CA ILE A 26 -15.57 1.37 -13.31
C ILE A 26 -16.28 2.10 -14.46
N ASN A 27 -16.96 3.22 -14.17
CA ASN A 27 -17.61 4.01 -15.20
C ASN A 27 -16.61 4.52 -16.25
N ALA A 28 -15.49 5.08 -15.80
CA ALA A 28 -14.43 5.54 -16.70
C ALA A 28 -13.84 4.40 -17.55
N ALA A 29 -13.59 3.23 -16.95
CA ALA A 29 -13.10 2.08 -17.67
C ALA A 29 -14.06 1.62 -18.77
N CYS A 30 -15.36 1.64 -18.51
CA CYS A 30 -16.39 1.30 -19.49
C CYS A 30 -16.47 2.34 -20.62
N VAL A 31 -16.53 3.63 -20.27
CA VAL A 31 -16.64 4.74 -21.25
C VAL A 31 -15.43 4.82 -22.15
N LEU A 32 -14.23 4.61 -21.61
CA LEU A 32 -12.97 4.68 -22.34
C LEU A 32 -12.56 3.34 -22.98
N GLU A 33 -13.33 2.27 -22.76
CA GLU A 33 -13.05 0.90 -23.20
C GLU A 33 -11.61 0.46 -22.85
N ILE A 34 -11.23 0.66 -21.57
CA ILE A 34 -9.88 0.34 -21.10
C ILE A 34 -9.74 -1.17 -20.90
N PRO A 35 -8.69 -1.83 -21.44
CA PRO A 35 -8.46 -3.26 -21.26
C PRO A 35 -7.97 -3.56 -19.84
N VAL A 36 -8.86 -3.57 -18.86
CA VAL A 36 -8.60 -3.84 -17.45
C VAL A 36 -9.44 -5.02 -16.94
N VAL A 37 -8.82 -5.90 -16.19
CA VAL A 37 -9.48 -6.94 -15.39
C VAL A 37 -9.54 -6.46 -13.95
N MET A 38 -10.72 -6.05 -13.49
CA MET A 38 -10.95 -5.66 -12.10
C MET A 38 -11.41 -6.88 -11.31
N SER A 39 -10.64 -7.28 -10.30
CA SER A 39 -10.92 -8.41 -9.44
C SER A 39 -11.47 -7.92 -8.10
N VAL A 40 -12.70 -8.30 -7.76
CA VAL A 40 -13.32 -8.02 -6.45
C VAL A 40 -13.28 -9.28 -5.59
N TRP A 41 -12.58 -9.20 -4.46
CA TRP A 41 -12.44 -10.30 -3.52
C TRP A 41 -13.45 -10.14 -2.39
N ASP A 42 -14.48 -11.00 -2.38
CA ASP A 42 -15.64 -10.93 -1.50
C ASP A 42 -15.57 -12.02 -0.42
N ASP A 43 -15.21 -11.62 0.81
CA ASP A 43 -15.31 -12.46 2.00
C ASP A 43 -16.63 -12.24 2.78
N GLY A 44 -17.46 -11.31 2.31
CA GLY A 44 -18.75 -10.96 2.88
C GLY A 44 -18.73 -9.98 4.04
N TYR A 45 -17.59 -9.36 4.33
CA TYR A 45 -17.42 -8.47 5.47
C TYR A 45 -16.49 -7.30 5.18
N GLY A 46 -16.86 -6.11 5.67
CA GLY A 46 -15.94 -4.99 5.83
C GLY A 46 -15.45 -4.94 7.28
N ILE A 47 -14.32 -5.58 7.59
CA ILE A 47 -13.84 -5.86 8.94
C ILE A 47 -14.87 -6.69 9.73
N SER A 48 -15.79 -6.02 10.44
CA SER A 48 -16.87 -6.65 11.23
C SER A 48 -18.27 -6.45 10.66
N VAL A 49 -18.40 -5.60 9.63
CA VAL A 49 -19.70 -5.23 9.05
C VAL A 49 -20.07 -6.17 7.92
N PRO A 50 -21.17 -6.95 8.02
CA PRO A 50 -21.65 -7.80 6.94
C PRO A 50 -21.97 -6.99 5.68
N LYS A 51 -21.67 -7.54 4.49
CA LYS A 51 -21.88 -6.89 3.20
C LYS A 51 -23.31 -6.40 2.93
N LYS A 52 -24.31 -7.01 3.57
CA LYS A 52 -25.72 -6.57 3.48
C LYS A 52 -25.96 -5.13 3.94
N TYR A 53 -25.05 -4.57 4.75
CA TYR A 53 -25.11 -3.18 5.20
C TYR A 53 -24.22 -2.25 4.39
N GLN A 54 -23.47 -2.77 3.42
CA GLN A 54 -22.50 -2.01 2.65
C GLN A 54 -22.82 -2.01 1.15
N THR A 55 -23.24 -3.16 0.60
CA THR A 55 -23.39 -3.34 -0.84
C THR A 55 -24.86 -3.59 -1.20
N THR A 56 -25.41 -2.75 -2.05
CA THR A 56 -26.77 -2.93 -2.59
C THR A 56 -26.90 -4.31 -3.24
N LYS A 57 -28.08 -4.96 -3.07
CA LYS A 57 -28.34 -6.34 -3.49
C LYS A 57 -27.40 -7.39 -2.86
N GLU A 58 -26.62 -7.00 -1.84
CA GLU A 58 -25.61 -7.85 -1.17
C GLU A 58 -24.60 -8.50 -2.13
N SER A 59 -24.38 -7.88 -3.29
CA SER A 59 -23.52 -8.44 -4.34
C SER A 59 -23.08 -7.34 -5.31
N ILE A 60 -21.78 -7.12 -5.42
CA ILE A 60 -21.23 -6.12 -6.32
C ILE A 60 -21.52 -6.45 -7.80
N SER A 61 -21.44 -7.72 -8.19
CA SER A 61 -21.78 -8.12 -9.56
C SER A 61 -23.25 -7.87 -9.91
N LYS A 62 -24.16 -8.06 -8.95
CA LYS A 62 -25.57 -7.70 -9.14
C LYS A 62 -25.82 -6.19 -9.13
N ALA A 63 -25.06 -5.45 -8.34
CA ALA A 63 -25.14 -4.00 -8.30
C ALA A 63 -24.66 -3.36 -9.62
N LEU A 64 -23.64 -3.97 -10.24
CA LEU A 64 -23.04 -3.52 -11.51
C LEU A 64 -23.71 -4.15 -12.74
N ALA A 65 -24.82 -4.88 -12.63
CA ALA A 65 -25.47 -5.51 -13.77
C ALA A 65 -25.84 -4.51 -14.89
N GLY A 66 -26.16 -3.26 -14.53
CA GLY A 66 -26.43 -2.20 -15.52
C GLY A 66 -25.18 -1.64 -16.23
N PHE A 67 -23.99 -2.12 -15.89
CA PHE A 67 -22.72 -1.80 -16.59
C PHE A 67 -22.33 -2.90 -17.57
N GLU A 68 -23.05 -4.03 -17.63
CA GLU A 68 -22.73 -5.08 -18.59
C GLU A 68 -22.96 -4.61 -20.03
N ILE A 69 -22.11 -5.11 -20.91
CA ILE A 69 -22.18 -4.82 -22.34
C ILE A 69 -23.50 -5.35 -22.90
N GLU A 70 -24.27 -4.48 -23.53
CA GLU A 70 -25.43 -4.82 -24.34
C GLU A 70 -25.08 -4.61 -25.83
N GLU A 71 -25.99 -5.00 -26.72
CA GLU A 71 -25.78 -4.82 -28.18
C GLU A 71 -25.58 -3.34 -28.51
N ASP A 72 -24.50 -3.05 -29.23
CA ASP A 72 -24.10 -1.70 -29.65
C ASP A 72 -23.78 -0.70 -28.53
N THR A 73 -23.48 -1.17 -27.31
CA THR A 73 -23.10 -0.30 -26.17
C THR A 73 -21.66 -0.54 -25.70
N ASN A 74 -21.11 0.47 -24.99
CA ASN A 74 -19.95 0.26 -24.14
C ASN A 74 -20.36 -0.44 -22.83
N GLY A 75 -19.39 -0.89 -22.06
CA GLY A 75 -19.64 -1.56 -20.81
C GLY A 75 -18.52 -2.53 -20.44
N LEU A 76 -18.77 -3.38 -19.48
CA LEU A 76 -17.83 -4.42 -19.04
C LEU A 76 -18.47 -5.81 -19.09
N LYS A 77 -17.65 -6.85 -19.04
CA LYS A 77 -18.15 -8.22 -18.86
C LYS A 77 -17.95 -8.67 -17.41
N ILE A 78 -19.01 -9.19 -16.79
CA ILE A 78 -18.97 -9.68 -15.42
C ILE A 78 -18.77 -11.18 -15.40
N PHE A 79 -17.76 -11.61 -14.67
CA PHE A 79 -17.45 -13.01 -14.38
C PHE A 79 -17.62 -13.26 -12.88
N ARG A 80 -18.01 -14.47 -12.50
CA ARG A 80 -18.19 -14.86 -11.09
C ARG A 80 -17.56 -16.22 -10.85
N CYS A 81 -16.89 -16.38 -9.72
CA CYS A 81 -16.34 -17.66 -9.29
C CYS A 81 -16.23 -17.72 -7.77
N LYS A 82 -16.04 -18.95 -7.25
CA LYS A 82 -15.85 -19.19 -5.82
C LYS A 82 -14.37 -19.17 -5.45
N GLY A 83 -14.00 -18.39 -4.42
CA GLY A 83 -12.62 -18.22 -3.99
C GLY A 83 -11.94 -19.52 -3.48
N TRP A 84 -12.73 -20.49 -3.04
CA TRP A 84 -12.24 -21.79 -2.60
C TRP A 84 -12.19 -22.85 -3.72
N ASN A 85 -12.69 -22.57 -4.93
CA ASN A 85 -12.69 -23.48 -6.07
C ASN A 85 -11.57 -23.10 -7.05
N TYR A 86 -10.39 -23.72 -6.92
CA TYR A 86 -9.22 -23.37 -7.71
C TYR A 86 -9.44 -23.56 -9.23
N GLN A 87 -10.12 -24.63 -9.64
CA GLN A 87 -10.39 -24.90 -11.05
C GLN A 87 -11.30 -23.85 -11.67
N GLU A 88 -12.33 -23.46 -10.96
CA GLU A 88 -13.25 -22.39 -11.36
C GLU A 88 -12.53 -21.05 -11.43
N LEU A 89 -11.70 -20.72 -10.40
CA LEU A 89 -10.84 -19.54 -10.41
C LEU A 89 -9.97 -19.46 -11.67
N TYR A 90 -9.23 -20.53 -11.94
CA TYR A 90 -8.33 -20.57 -13.09
C TYR A 90 -9.07 -20.37 -14.43
N SER A 91 -10.18 -21.10 -14.66
CA SER A 91 -10.96 -20.97 -15.89
C SER A 91 -11.57 -19.56 -16.03
N THR A 92 -12.13 -19.02 -14.95
CA THR A 92 -12.74 -17.69 -14.94
C THR A 92 -11.72 -16.59 -15.25
N TYR A 93 -10.56 -16.61 -14.60
CA TYR A 93 -9.51 -15.62 -14.90
C TYR A 93 -8.95 -15.76 -16.31
N LYS A 94 -8.82 -16.99 -16.82
CA LYS A 94 -8.43 -17.23 -18.21
C LYS A 94 -9.43 -16.60 -19.18
N GLU A 95 -10.71 -16.88 -18.99
CA GLU A 95 -11.77 -16.31 -19.83
C GLU A 95 -11.84 -14.78 -19.74
N ALA A 96 -11.75 -14.22 -18.54
CA ALA A 96 -11.78 -12.77 -18.33
C ALA A 96 -10.58 -12.08 -19.01
N THR A 97 -9.38 -12.64 -18.84
CA THR A 97 -8.16 -12.08 -19.47
C THR A 97 -8.18 -12.20 -20.98
N GLU A 98 -8.67 -13.31 -21.51
CA GLU A 98 -8.82 -13.51 -22.96
C GLU A 98 -9.87 -12.54 -23.54
N PHE A 99 -11.03 -12.43 -22.92
CA PHE A 99 -12.06 -11.47 -23.30
C PHE A 99 -11.51 -10.04 -23.34
N THR A 100 -10.87 -9.61 -22.25
CA THR A 100 -10.35 -8.24 -22.12
C THR A 100 -9.25 -7.96 -23.16
N ARG A 101 -8.35 -8.93 -23.41
CA ARG A 101 -7.26 -8.78 -24.37
C ARG A 101 -7.74 -8.71 -25.81
N VAL A 102 -8.68 -9.57 -26.17
CA VAL A 102 -9.18 -9.68 -27.56
C VAL A 102 -10.12 -8.52 -27.90
N ASN A 103 -10.99 -8.12 -26.97
CA ASN A 103 -12.02 -7.12 -27.25
C ASN A 103 -11.62 -5.69 -26.85
N HIS A 104 -10.49 -5.51 -26.14
CA HIS A 104 -10.08 -4.23 -25.55
C HIS A 104 -11.19 -3.57 -24.71
N LYS A 105 -11.93 -4.38 -23.96
CA LYS A 105 -13.02 -3.95 -23.08
C LYS A 105 -12.74 -4.40 -21.66
N PRO A 106 -13.20 -3.64 -20.65
CA PRO A 106 -13.00 -4.03 -19.25
C PRO A 106 -13.79 -5.27 -18.88
N SER A 107 -13.26 -6.01 -17.92
CA SER A 107 -13.99 -7.10 -17.24
C SER A 107 -13.90 -6.97 -15.73
N LEU A 108 -14.92 -7.49 -15.04
CA LEU A 108 -14.95 -7.61 -13.61
C LEU A 108 -15.02 -9.10 -13.24
N VAL A 109 -14.10 -9.55 -12.39
CA VAL A 109 -14.13 -10.88 -11.80
C VAL A 109 -14.56 -10.75 -10.33
N HIS A 110 -15.79 -11.18 -10.02
CA HIS A 110 -16.30 -11.23 -8.67
C HIS A 110 -15.97 -12.58 -8.05
N VAL A 111 -14.93 -12.60 -7.21
CA VAL A 111 -14.52 -13.79 -6.47
C VAL A 111 -15.28 -13.86 -5.17
N GLU A 112 -16.32 -14.66 -5.15
CA GLU A 112 -17.22 -14.82 -4.02
C GLU A 112 -16.71 -15.88 -3.03
N GLU A 113 -17.18 -15.82 -1.79
CA GLU A 113 -16.93 -16.83 -0.76
C GLU A 113 -15.44 -17.02 -0.44
N ILE A 114 -14.67 -15.94 -0.46
CA ILE A 114 -13.30 -15.97 0.09
C ILE A 114 -13.39 -16.16 1.60
N THR A 115 -12.46 -16.93 2.13
CA THR A 115 -12.41 -17.23 3.57
C THR A 115 -11.25 -16.54 4.25
N GLN A 116 -11.50 -16.05 5.46
CA GLN A 116 -10.48 -15.52 6.37
C GLN A 116 -10.61 -16.25 7.72
N PRO A 117 -10.00 -17.44 7.88
CA PRO A 117 -10.15 -18.25 9.08
C PRO A 117 -9.70 -17.58 10.38
N GLN A 118 -8.77 -16.63 10.29
CA GLN A 118 -8.30 -15.83 11.43
C GLN A 118 -8.99 -14.47 11.56
N GLY A 119 -9.98 -14.17 10.68
CA GLY A 119 -10.64 -12.89 10.60
C GLY A 119 -9.76 -11.79 9.99
N HIS A 120 -10.26 -10.54 10.03
CA HIS A 120 -9.55 -9.38 9.47
C HIS A 120 -8.23 -9.09 10.23
N SER A 121 -8.23 -9.29 11.55
CA SER A 121 -7.03 -9.14 12.37
C SER A 121 -6.73 -10.44 13.12
N THR A 122 -5.47 -10.67 13.44
CA THR A 122 -5.03 -11.85 14.20
C THR A 122 -5.45 -11.84 15.68
N SER A 123 -6.27 -10.88 16.11
CA SER A 123 -6.75 -10.73 17.47
C SER A 123 -7.82 -11.75 17.90
N GLY A 124 -8.33 -12.59 16.98
CA GLY A 124 -9.44 -13.52 17.26
C GLY A 124 -10.79 -12.83 17.46
N SER A 125 -10.90 -11.52 17.15
CA SER A 125 -12.11 -10.74 17.39
C SER A 125 -13.29 -11.12 16.49
N HIS A 126 -13.05 -11.86 15.41
CA HIS A 126 -14.06 -12.29 14.45
C HIS A 126 -15.14 -13.20 15.08
N GLU A 127 -14.84 -13.89 16.17
CA GLU A 127 -15.82 -14.69 16.94
C GLU A 127 -16.91 -13.82 17.58
N ARG A 128 -16.69 -12.50 17.70
CA ARG A 128 -17.66 -11.56 18.29
C ARG A 128 -18.76 -11.14 17.30
N TYR A 129 -18.51 -11.25 15.99
CA TYR A 129 -19.44 -10.76 14.97
C TYR A 129 -19.81 -11.80 13.91
N LYS A 130 -19.09 -12.93 13.81
CA LYS A 130 -19.45 -14.06 12.94
C LYS A 130 -20.20 -15.11 13.75
N SER A 131 -21.25 -15.70 13.18
CA SER A 131 -21.95 -16.82 13.81
C SER A 131 -21.09 -18.09 13.84
N LYS A 132 -21.43 -19.03 14.72
CA LYS A 132 -20.71 -20.31 14.79
C LYS A 132 -20.78 -21.07 13.47
N GLU A 133 -21.93 -21.08 12.82
CA GLU A 133 -22.14 -21.72 11.52
C GLU A 133 -21.24 -21.08 10.44
N ARG A 134 -21.10 -19.75 10.46
CA ARG A 134 -20.20 -19.04 9.53
C ARG A 134 -18.74 -19.39 9.79
N LEU A 135 -18.33 -19.52 11.03
CA LEU A 135 -16.95 -19.91 11.40
C LEU A 135 -16.66 -21.36 10.99
N GLU A 136 -17.60 -22.27 11.21
CA GLU A 136 -17.48 -23.66 10.77
C GLU A 136 -17.44 -23.77 9.25
N TRP A 137 -18.29 -23.02 8.56
CA TRP A 137 -18.27 -22.92 7.11
C TRP A 137 -16.90 -22.42 6.60
N ALA A 138 -16.34 -21.35 7.20
CA ALA A 138 -15.05 -20.79 6.81
C ALA A 138 -13.90 -21.79 6.99
N LYS A 139 -13.94 -22.63 8.03
CA LYS A 139 -12.97 -23.72 8.22
C LYS A 139 -13.11 -24.79 7.16
N LYS A 140 -14.36 -25.19 6.83
CA LYS A 140 -14.64 -26.22 5.83
C LYS A 140 -14.23 -25.79 4.41
N PHE A 141 -14.44 -24.51 4.09
CA PHE A 141 -14.17 -23.91 2.80
C PHE A 141 -12.93 -23.00 2.81
N ASP A 142 -12.00 -23.25 3.74
CA ASP A 142 -10.70 -22.58 3.73
C ASP A 142 -10.03 -22.75 2.36
N CYS A 143 -9.68 -21.65 1.70
CA CYS A 143 -9.20 -21.65 0.34
C CYS A 143 -7.90 -22.45 0.19
N ILE A 144 -7.01 -22.40 1.21
CA ILE A 144 -5.75 -23.18 1.21
C ILE A 144 -6.04 -24.65 1.39
N GLN A 145 -6.96 -25.01 2.31
CA GLN A 145 -7.35 -26.40 2.53
C GLN A 145 -8.02 -26.99 1.28
N LYS A 146 -8.93 -26.25 0.64
CA LYS A 146 -9.58 -26.67 -0.60
C LYS A 146 -8.60 -26.81 -1.75
N PHE A 147 -7.60 -25.94 -1.85
CA PHE A 147 -6.53 -26.08 -2.82
C PHE A 147 -5.67 -27.34 -2.57
N LYS A 148 -5.35 -27.64 -1.29
CA LYS A 148 -4.69 -28.90 -0.93
C LYS A 148 -5.50 -30.11 -1.36
N GLU A 149 -6.81 -30.13 -1.07
CA GLU A 149 -7.73 -31.20 -1.46
C GLU A 149 -7.74 -31.40 -2.99
N TRP A 150 -7.80 -30.30 -3.75
CA TRP A 150 -7.75 -30.34 -5.21
C TRP A 150 -6.43 -30.90 -5.75
N LEU A 151 -5.29 -30.52 -5.17
CA LEU A 151 -3.97 -31.05 -5.56
C LEU A 151 -3.83 -32.55 -5.34
N LEU A 152 -4.50 -33.08 -4.32
CA LEU A 152 -4.46 -34.49 -3.95
C LEU A 152 -5.57 -35.33 -4.61
N SER A 153 -6.54 -34.71 -5.26
CA SER A 153 -7.69 -35.38 -5.87
C SER A 153 -7.38 -35.91 -7.25
N ASP A 154 -8.02 -37.02 -7.60
CA ASP A 154 -8.10 -37.52 -8.98
C ASP A 154 -9.09 -36.69 -9.82
N ASP A 155 -10.05 -36.00 -9.16
CA ASP A 155 -11.06 -35.12 -9.78
C ASP A 155 -10.60 -33.67 -9.87
N ASN A 156 -9.38 -33.47 -10.33
CA ASN A 156 -8.76 -32.15 -10.52
C ASN A 156 -8.71 -31.71 -12.00
N GLY A 157 -9.39 -32.41 -12.87
CA GLY A 157 -9.36 -32.21 -14.33
C GLY A 157 -8.16 -32.84 -15.04
N LEU A 158 -7.19 -33.42 -14.30
CA LEU A 158 -6.03 -34.10 -14.86
C LEU A 158 -6.10 -35.65 -14.71
N GLY A 159 -7.11 -36.16 -13.98
CA GLY A 159 -7.35 -37.57 -13.76
C GLY A 159 -6.33 -38.27 -12.86
N LYS A 160 -5.51 -37.50 -12.13
CA LYS A 160 -4.53 -38.01 -11.15
C LYS A 160 -4.09 -36.91 -10.19
N PRO A 161 -3.64 -37.26 -8.97
CA PRO A 161 -3.07 -36.26 -8.05
C PRO A 161 -1.84 -35.57 -8.66
N ILE A 162 -1.71 -34.27 -8.36
CA ILE A 162 -0.55 -33.46 -8.80
C ILE A 162 0.65 -33.70 -7.90
N THR A 163 0.40 -34.01 -6.62
CA THR A 163 1.43 -34.21 -5.60
C THR A 163 0.97 -35.22 -4.55
N THR A 164 1.78 -35.44 -3.54
CA THR A 164 1.44 -36.29 -2.40
C THR A 164 1.28 -35.50 -1.12
N GLU A 165 0.57 -36.06 -0.14
CA GLU A 165 0.38 -35.45 1.17
C GLU A 165 1.70 -35.20 1.89
N ASP A 166 2.67 -36.11 1.78
CA ASP A 166 3.99 -35.97 2.40
C ASP A 166 4.75 -34.77 1.86
N VAL A 167 4.69 -34.52 0.56
CA VAL A 167 5.30 -33.34 -0.07
C VAL A 167 4.65 -32.05 0.45
N LEU A 168 3.31 -31.99 0.50
CA LEU A 168 2.61 -30.81 1.00
C LEU A 168 2.87 -30.57 2.49
N ASN A 169 2.93 -31.61 3.30
CA ASN A 169 3.27 -31.50 4.72
C ASN A 169 4.70 -31.01 4.93
N GLN A 170 5.66 -31.46 4.10
CA GLN A 170 7.02 -30.96 4.15
C GLN A 170 7.10 -29.49 3.75
N ILE A 171 6.45 -29.09 2.66
CA ILE A 171 6.35 -27.66 2.24
C ILE A 171 5.77 -26.79 3.37
N GLN A 172 4.71 -27.24 4.02
CA GLN A 172 4.10 -26.51 5.12
C GLN A 172 5.03 -26.37 6.32
N LYS A 173 5.79 -27.41 6.64
CA LYS A 173 6.78 -27.41 7.72
C LYS A 173 7.91 -26.44 7.43
N ASP A 174 8.45 -26.48 6.21
CA ASP A 174 9.56 -25.64 5.79
C ASP A 174 9.13 -24.17 5.74
N ALA A 175 7.96 -23.85 5.18
CA ALA A 175 7.40 -22.50 5.15
C ALA A 175 7.20 -21.93 6.57
N LYS A 176 6.68 -22.71 7.52
CA LYS A 176 6.55 -22.28 8.92
C LYS A 176 7.90 -22.01 9.59
N ALA A 177 8.92 -22.83 9.29
CA ALA A 177 10.26 -22.63 9.83
C ALA A 177 10.91 -21.36 9.24
N GLU A 178 10.75 -21.15 7.94
CA GLU A 178 11.27 -20.00 7.21
C GLU A 178 10.62 -18.68 7.69
N VAL A 179 9.29 -18.62 7.80
CA VAL A 179 8.57 -17.46 8.33
C VAL A 179 9.03 -17.12 9.74
N LYS A 180 9.20 -18.14 10.61
CA LYS A 180 9.71 -17.91 11.99
C LYS A 180 11.13 -17.34 11.98
N LYS A 181 11.99 -17.84 11.07
CA LYS A 181 13.35 -17.33 10.90
C LYS A 181 13.31 -15.86 10.43
N PHE A 182 12.59 -15.55 9.36
CA PHE A 182 12.51 -14.20 8.82
C PHE A 182 11.94 -13.19 9.83
N SER A 183 10.91 -13.58 10.59
CA SER A 183 10.37 -12.74 11.65
C SER A 183 11.42 -12.39 12.70
N LYS A 184 12.25 -13.38 13.09
CA LYS A 184 13.34 -13.17 14.05
C LYS A 184 14.46 -12.31 13.47
N ASP A 185 14.84 -12.57 12.22
CA ASP A 185 15.92 -11.85 11.55
C ASP A 185 15.55 -10.38 11.36
N ALA A 186 14.33 -10.10 10.86
CA ALA A 186 13.80 -8.74 10.73
C ALA A 186 13.72 -7.99 12.07
N TRP A 187 13.31 -8.67 13.14
CA TRP A 187 13.29 -8.08 14.48
C TRP A 187 14.70 -7.77 14.98
N ASN A 188 15.64 -8.69 14.81
CA ASN A 188 17.01 -8.48 15.21
C ASN A 188 17.65 -7.29 14.46
N GLU A 189 17.45 -7.19 13.16
CA GLU A 189 17.94 -6.08 12.32
C GLU A 189 17.35 -4.74 12.77
N PHE A 190 16.05 -4.69 13.05
CA PHE A 190 15.40 -3.49 13.58
C PHE A 190 15.97 -3.06 14.95
N ILE A 191 16.19 -4.00 15.85
CA ILE A 191 16.69 -3.72 17.22
C ILE A 191 18.19 -3.42 17.22
N GLU A 192 18.99 -4.03 16.36
CA GLU A 192 20.44 -3.82 16.32
C GLU A 192 20.81 -2.35 16.12
N GLU A 193 20.13 -1.66 15.22
CA GLU A 193 20.34 -0.22 15.01
C GLU A 193 20.07 0.60 16.27
N ILE A 194 18.98 0.29 16.97
CA ILE A 194 18.60 0.97 18.21
C ILE A 194 19.57 0.63 19.34
N ASP A 195 20.07 -0.59 19.39
CA ASP A 195 21.08 -0.99 20.38
C ASP A 195 22.43 -0.28 20.16
N GLN A 196 22.80 -0.01 18.91
CA GLN A 196 23.97 0.80 18.59
C GLN A 196 23.77 2.25 19.03
N GLU A 197 22.62 2.86 18.74
CA GLU A 197 22.27 4.20 19.24
C GLU A 197 22.26 4.25 20.77
N LYS A 198 21.73 3.23 21.45
CA LYS A 198 21.77 3.10 22.89
C LYS A 198 23.19 3.10 23.47
N LYS A 199 24.10 2.35 22.85
CA LYS A 199 25.51 2.32 23.25
C LYS A 199 26.16 3.70 23.09
N GLN A 200 25.91 4.38 21.97
CA GLN A 200 26.40 5.74 21.73
C GLN A 200 25.86 6.72 22.77
N ILE A 201 24.54 6.70 23.03
CA ILE A 201 23.90 7.55 24.06
C ILE A 201 24.54 7.33 25.42
N ILE A 202 24.77 6.08 25.82
CA ILE A 202 25.43 5.77 27.09
C ILE A 202 26.82 6.35 27.15
N THR A 203 27.62 6.20 26.07
CA THR A 203 28.98 6.78 25.98
C THR A 203 28.94 8.31 26.10
N GLN A 204 28.00 8.98 25.43
CA GLN A 204 27.85 10.43 25.54
C GLN A 204 27.45 10.87 26.94
N LEU A 205 26.56 10.13 27.60
CA LEU A 205 26.13 10.43 28.96
C LEU A 205 27.23 10.13 30.01
N ASP A 206 28.00 9.08 29.82
CA ASP A 206 29.18 8.79 30.69
C ASP A 206 30.21 9.92 30.61
N MET A 207 30.48 10.45 29.36
CA MET A 207 31.35 11.61 29.14
C MET A 207 30.77 12.87 29.84
N LEU A 208 29.47 13.14 29.66
CA LEU A 208 28.79 14.27 30.27
C LEU A 208 28.87 14.18 31.84
N SER A 209 28.68 12.98 32.40
CA SER A 209 28.71 12.74 33.82
C SER A 209 30.08 13.01 34.43
N SER A 210 31.17 12.81 33.70
CA SER A 210 32.55 13.00 34.19
C SER A 210 32.88 14.44 34.56
N GLU A 211 32.26 15.42 33.91
CA GLU A 211 32.53 16.86 34.09
C GLU A 211 31.34 17.60 34.75
N SER A 212 30.21 16.94 34.97
CA SER A 212 28.95 17.56 35.43
C SER A 212 28.83 17.60 36.95
N ASN A 213 28.28 18.72 37.45
CA ASN A 213 27.87 18.85 38.84
C ASN A 213 26.61 18.02 39.16
N GLN A 214 25.92 17.49 38.12
CA GLN A 214 24.72 16.65 38.27
C GLN A 214 25.02 15.14 38.12
N ARG A 215 26.22 14.75 38.48
CA ARG A 215 26.76 13.39 38.27
C ARG A 215 25.83 12.29 38.78
N GLU A 216 25.34 12.37 40.03
CA GLU A 216 24.45 11.37 40.60
C GLU A 216 23.14 11.19 39.83
N SER A 217 22.55 12.31 39.39
CA SER A 217 21.34 12.30 38.59
C SER A 217 21.60 11.67 37.19
N LEU A 218 22.76 11.97 36.58
CA LEU A 218 23.16 11.39 35.29
C LEU A 218 23.43 9.89 35.39
N GLU A 219 24.11 9.43 36.45
CA GLU A 219 24.35 8.00 36.74
C GLU A 219 23.02 7.23 36.86
N THR A 220 22.03 7.83 37.53
CA THR A 220 20.68 7.26 37.63
C THR A 220 20.02 7.10 36.25
N ILE A 221 20.14 8.12 35.39
CA ILE A 221 19.62 8.07 34.02
C ILE A 221 20.36 7.00 33.21
N ILE A 222 21.68 6.98 33.25
CA ILE A 222 22.51 6.00 32.53
C ILE A 222 22.12 4.57 32.94
N ASN A 223 21.97 4.33 34.22
CA ASN A 223 21.59 3.02 34.74
C ASN A 223 20.18 2.62 34.32
N SER A 224 19.26 3.58 34.18
CA SER A 224 17.94 3.30 33.66
C SER A 224 17.98 2.85 32.20
N ILE A 225 18.78 3.50 31.35
CA ILE A 225 18.96 3.14 29.92
C ILE A 225 19.66 1.76 29.82
N LYS A 226 20.73 1.51 30.64
CA LYS A 226 21.45 0.23 30.61
C LYS A 226 20.55 -0.98 30.88
N LYS A 227 19.51 -0.81 31.69
CA LYS A 227 18.55 -1.88 32.05
C LYS A 227 17.53 -2.20 30.98
N LEU A 228 17.34 -1.34 29.98
CA LEU A 228 16.37 -1.58 28.91
C LEU A 228 16.79 -2.78 28.07
N LYS A 229 15.86 -3.71 27.89
CA LYS A 229 15.99 -4.82 26.91
C LYS A 229 15.17 -4.48 25.70
N GLU A 230 15.76 -4.60 24.50
CA GLU A 230 15.10 -4.31 23.22
C GLU A 230 14.30 -2.99 23.22
N PRO A 231 14.94 -1.84 23.56
CA PRO A 231 14.22 -0.58 23.68
C PRO A 231 13.77 -0.04 22.32
N LEU A 232 12.68 0.74 22.32
CA LEU A 232 12.35 1.62 21.22
C LEU A 232 13.18 2.91 21.30
N ARG A 233 13.37 3.62 20.19
CA ARG A 233 14.12 4.90 20.16
C ARG A 233 13.62 5.90 21.19
N LYS A 234 12.30 6.05 21.36
CA LYS A 234 11.74 6.96 22.37
C LYS A 234 12.24 6.66 23.79
N GLU A 235 12.47 5.39 24.11
CA GLU A 235 12.85 4.95 25.46
C GLU A 235 14.32 5.25 25.78
N ILE A 236 15.17 5.37 24.75
CA ILE A 236 16.57 5.79 24.92
C ILE A 236 16.74 7.32 24.80
N TYR A 237 15.96 8.00 23.93
CA TYR A 237 16.10 9.44 23.75
C TYR A 237 15.38 10.26 24.81
N GLN A 238 14.25 9.83 25.37
CA GLN A 238 13.58 10.57 26.46
C GLN A 238 14.48 10.76 27.70
N PRO A 239 15.16 9.72 28.24
CA PRO A 239 16.14 9.91 29.29
C PRO A 239 17.33 10.77 28.90
N PHE A 240 17.81 10.65 27.64
CA PHE A 240 18.86 11.50 27.09
C PHE A 240 18.47 12.99 27.10
N TYR A 241 17.28 13.32 26.61
CA TYR A 241 16.74 14.70 26.69
C TYR A 241 16.61 15.20 28.13
N LYS A 242 16.27 14.32 29.08
CA LYS A 242 16.23 14.67 30.49
C LYS A 242 17.63 15.03 31.01
N ALA A 243 18.66 14.27 30.62
CA ALA A 243 20.04 14.56 30.97
C ALA A 243 20.51 15.92 30.43
N LEU A 244 20.20 16.24 29.15
CA LEU A 244 20.50 17.54 28.57
C LEU A 244 19.79 18.71 29.29
N ARG A 245 18.59 18.48 29.82
CA ARG A 245 17.83 19.49 30.56
C ARG A 245 18.39 19.79 31.93
N ILE A 246 18.78 18.79 32.71
CA ILE A 246 19.32 19.00 34.06
C ILE A 246 20.71 19.65 34.03
N THR A 247 21.46 19.47 32.94
CA THR A 247 22.79 20.09 32.72
C THR A 247 22.74 21.39 31.94
N ARG A 248 21.57 21.97 31.67
CA ARG A 248 21.40 23.11 30.74
C ARG A 248 22.21 24.35 31.08
N SER A 249 22.50 24.58 32.38
CA SER A 249 23.25 25.74 32.88
C SER A 249 24.77 25.50 32.91
N GLU A 250 25.22 24.30 32.61
CA GLU A 250 26.65 23.94 32.61
C GLU A 250 27.31 24.31 31.29
N ASN A 251 28.55 24.77 31.38
CA ASN A 251 29.37 25.10 30.18
C ASN A 251 30.70 24.32 30.26
N THR A 252 30.61 23.00 30.17
CA THR A 252 31.77 22.10 30.16
C THR A 252 32.11 21.64 28.74
N ASN A 253 33.34 21.18 28.54
CA ASN A 253 33.76 20.64 27.25
C ASN A 253 32.96 19.38 26.88
N ALA A 254 32.72 18.51 27.87
CA ALA A 254 31.92 17.33 27.70
C ALA A 254 30.49 17.67 27.21
N ARG A 255 29.85 18.66 27.81
CA ARG A 255 28.52 19.10 27.41
C ARG A 255 28.49 19.65 25.98
N ASN A 256 29.48 20.46 25.60
CA ASN A 256 29.58 20.99 24.26
C ASN A 256 29.77 19.87 23.20
N SER A 257 30.59 18.88 23.51
CA SER A 257 30.78 17.69 22.65
C SER A 257 29.48 16.88 22.50
N VAL A 258 28.76 16.64 23.61
CA VAL A 258 27.47 15.92 23.57
C VAL A 258 26.42 16.69 22.77
N MET A 259 26.36 18.00 22.88
CA MET A 259 25.45 18.84 22.10
C MET A 259 25.76 18.80 20.58
N ASN A 260 27.03 18.81 20.21
CA ASN A 260 27.46 18.68 18.82
C ASN A 260 27.10 17.30 18.25
N TRP A 261 27.40 16.23 19.00
CA TRP A 261 26.99 14.88 18.63
C TRP A 261 25.47 14.79 18.46
N PHE A 262 24.71 15.35 19.41
CA PHE A 262 23.25 15.33 19.33
C PHE A 262 22.71 16.09 18.09
N LYS A 263 23.35 17.20 17.71
CA LYS A 263 22.98 17.92 16.49
C LYS A 263 23.17 17.04 15.25
N SER A 264 24.30 16.36 15.13
CA SER A 264 24.53 15.41 14.03
C SER A 264 23.56 14.25 14.03
N GLN A 265 23.19 13.73 15.20
CA GLN A 265 22.17 12.68 15.31
C GLN A 265 20.78 13.17 14.88
N LYS A 266 20.43 14.41 15.18
CA LYS A 266 19.16 15.00 14.70
C LYS A 266 19.12 15.13 13.19
N GLU A 267 20.24 15.53 12.57
CA GLU A 267 20.36 15.62 11.11
C GLU A 267 20.20 14.23 10.47
N PHE A 268 20.92 13.22 10.98
CA PHE A 268 20.80 11.83 10.51
C PHE A 268 19.38 11.27 10.66
N LEU A 269 18.75 11.48 11.81
CA LEU A 269 17.39 11.02 12.06
C LEU A 269 16.34 11.80 11.25
N ALA A 270 16.59 13.08 10.96
CA ALA A 270 15.71 13.88 10.11
C ALA A 270 15.68 13.33 8.69
N ASP A 271 16.83 12.99 8.13
CA ASP A 271 16.94 12.33 6.83
C ASP A 271 16.15 11.02 6.81
N LYS A 272 16.37 10.16 7.81
CA LYS A 272 15.69 8.88 7.94
C LYS A 272 14.16 8.97 8.01
N TYR A 273 13.62 9.98 8.70
CA TYR A 273 12.19 10.10 8.97
C TYR A 273 11.45 11.08 8.06
N ASN A 274 12.15 11.92 7.33
CA ASN A 274 11.56 12.97 6.50
C ASN A 274 11.85 12.81 4.99
N SER A 275 12.78 11.92 4.60
CA SER A 275 13.21 11.76 3.22
C SER A 275 12.07 11.43 2.25
N ASP A 276 11.07 10.69 2.69
CA ASP A 276 9.95 10.27 1.85
C ASP A 276 8.71 11.19 1.96
N VAL A 277 8.77 12.24 2.78
CA VAL A 277 7.64 13.17 2.98
C VAL A 277 7.55 14.18 1.83
N TYR A 278 8.69 14.59 1.28
CA TYR A 278 8.78 15.54 0.18
C TYR A 278 9.65 14.96 -0.94
N ASN A 279 9.32 15.32 -2.18
CA ASN A 279 10.19 14.96 -3.31
C ASN A 279 11.50 15.78 -3.22
N GLU A 280 12.59 15.12 -2.84
CA GLU A 280 13.93 15.71 -2.70
C GLU A 280 14.86 15.39 -3.89
N PHE A 281 14.38 14.62 -4.88
CA PHE A 281 15.13 14.31 -6.10
C PHE A 281 15.35 15.55 -6.97
N GLU A 282 16.31 15.50 -7.88
CA GLU A 282 16.56 16.56 -8.86
C GLU A 282 15.32 16.95 -9.66
N SER A 283 14.41 15.99 -9.89
CA SER A 283 13.13 16.21 -10.55
C SER A 283 12.08 16.93 -9.69
N SER A 284 12.40 17.29 -8.45
CA SER A 284 11.47 18.04 -7.58
C SER A 284 11.11 19.38 -8.21
N SER A 285 9.82 19.73 -8.14
CA SER A 285 9.33 21.04 -8.59
C SER A 285 9.97 22.21 -7.84
N LEU A 286 10.50 21.97 -6.63
CA LEU A 286 11.23 22.97 -5.84
C LEU A 286 12.60 23.29 -6.41
N ASN A 287 13.18 22.38 -7.20
CA ASN A 287 14.49 22.54 -7.83
C ASN A 287 14.40 23.18 -9.23
N VAL A 288 13.19 23.41 -9.73
CA VAL A 288 13.01 24.07 -11.04
C VAL A 288 13.46 25.54 -10.95
N GLY A 289 14.47 25.89 -11.71
CA GLY A 289 14.99 27.25 -11.79
C GLY A 289 13.91 28.23 -12.25
N LYS A 290 13.84 29.37 -11.58
CA LYS A 290 12.95 30.46 -12.01
C LYS A 290 13.46 31.07 -13.30
N VAL A 291 12.65 31.03 -14.34
CA VAL A 291 12.93 31.70 -15.61
C VAL A 291 12.26 33.09 -15.55
N ALA A 292 13.08 34.13 -15.70
CA ALA A 292 12.55 35.49 -15.77
C ALA A 292 11.73 35.67 -17.06
N PRO A 293 10.56 36.33 -17.01
CA PRO A 293 9.80 36.60 -18.22
C PRO A 293 10.55 37.55 -19.14
N THR A 294 10.54 37.25 -20.42
CA THR A 294 11.07 38.12 -21.48
C THR A 294 9.90 38.68 -22.29
N TYR A 295 9.95 39.95 -22.59
CA TYR A 295 8.91 40.65 -23.33
C TYR A 295 9.47 41.12 -24.66
N GLU A 296 8.87 40.68 -25.76
CA GLU A 296 9.26 41.12 -27.12
C GLU A 296 8.57 42.41 -27.53
N SER A 297 7.46 42.77 -26.86
CA SER A 297 6.72 43.98 -27.12
C SER A 297 5.88 44.37 -25.89
N ASP A 298 5.44 45.60 -25.83
CA ASP A 298 4.49 46.13 -24.83
C ASP A 298 3.02 45.78 -25.14
N GLN A 299 2.76 44.97 -26.16
CA GLN A 299 1.40 44.60 -26.52
C GLN A 299 0.81 43.71 -25.44
N LYS A 300 -0.32 44.16 -24.88
CA LYS A 300 -1.09 43.42 -23.91
C LYS A 300 -1.86 42.29 -24.61
N ILE A 301 -1.65 41.10 -24.18
CA ILE A 301 -2.32 39.89 -24.68
C ILE A 301 -3.12 39.27 -23.53
N ASP A 302 -4.27 38.70 -23.86
CA ASP A 302 -5.10 37.96 -22.91
C ASP A 302 -4.30 36.75 -22.37
N GLY A 303 -4.24 36.61 -21.02
CA GLY A 303 -3.52 35.52 -20.37
C GLY A 303 -3.98 34.13 -20.81
N ARG A 304 -5.26 33.98 -21.14
CA ARG A 304 -5.80 32.75 -21.72
C ARG A 304 -5.10 32.35 -23.03
N LEU A 305 -4.80 33.32 -23.90
CA LEU A 305 -4.10 33.04 -25.17
C LEU A 305 -2.65 32.63 -24.95
N ILE A 306 -1.99 33.21 -23.94
CA ILE A 306 -0.63 32.84 -23.55
C ILE A 306 -0.62 31.38 -23.09
N LEU A 307 -1.52 31.02 -22.17
CA LEU A 307 -1.63 29.64 -21.66
C LEU A 307 -1.93 28.64 -22.79
N ARG A 308 -2.90 28.96 -23.66
CA ARG A 308 -3.25 28.10 -24.80
C ARG A 308 -2.06 27.85 -25.74
N ASN A 309 -1.30 28.87 -26.06
CA ASN A 309 -0.13 28.74 -26.90
C ASN A 309 0.97 27.92 -26.21
N ASN A 310 1.12 28.07 -24.91
CA ASN A 310 2.06 27.28 -24.12
C ASN A 310 1.67 25.80 -24.12
N PHE A 311 0.42 25.45 -23.82
CA PHE A 311 -0.05 24.07 -23.83
C PHE A 311 0.05 23.45 -25.25
N ARG A 312 -0.30 24.21 -26.28
CA ARG A 312 -0.13 23.75 -27.66
C ARG A 312 1.33 23.39 -27.98
N THR A 313 2.28 24.23 -27.55
CA THR A 313 3.71 23.96 -27.72
C THR A 313 4.16 22.78 -26.89
N LEU A 314 3.65 22.65 -25.64
CA LEU A 314 3.94 21.53 -24.76
C LEU A 314 3.54 20.20 -25.40
N PHE A 315 2.29 20.07 -25.84
CA PHE A 315 1.78 18.85 -26.47
C PHE A 315 2.46 18.51 -27.81
N GLN A 316 2.93 19.51 -28.54
CA GLN A 316 3.72 19.27 -29.75
C GLN A 316 5.12 18.72 -29.44
N ARG A 317 5.75 19.16 -28.35
CA ARG A 317 7.09 18.73 -27.92
C ARG A 317 7.05 17.41 -27.14
N HIS A 318 5.97 17.17 -26.44
CA HIS A 318 5.79 16.08 -25.48
C HIS A 318 4.47 15.36 -25.74
N PRO A 319 4.39 14.56 -26.83
CA PRO A 319 3.17 13.83 -27.20
C PRO A 319 2.75 12.77 -26.17
N GLU A 320 3.65 12.42 -25.23
CA GLU A 320 3.40 11.54 -24.10
C GLU A 320 2.59 12.19 -22.96
N VAL A 321 2.47 13.52 -22.96
CA VAL A 321 1.73 14.25 -21.91
C VAL A 321 0.24 14.12 -22.14
N LEU A 322 -0.46 13.61 -21.14
CA LEU A 322 -1.92 13.51 -21.09
C LEU A 322 -2.48 14.52 -20.09
N THR A 323 -3.61 15.11 -20.41
CA THR A 323 -4.34 15.98 -19.50
C THR A 323 -5.72 15.42 -19.23
N PHE A 324 -6.16 15.54 -18.00
CA PHE A 324 -7.47 15.11 -17.53
C PHE A 324 -8.14 16.28 -16.79
N GLY A 325 -9.43 16.43 -16.98
CA GLY A 325 -10.21 17.44 -16.29
C GLY A 325 -11.50 17.74 -17.00
N GLU A 326 -12.39 18.47 -16.34
CA GLU A 326 -13.64 18.93 -16.92
C GLU A 326 -13.38 19.83 -18.12
N ASP A 327 -14.00 19.52 -19.24
CA ASP A 327 -13.91 20.26 -20.52
C ASP A 327 -12.51 20.37 -21.13
N THR A 328 -11.52 19.61 -20.67
CA THR A 328 -10.13 19.72 -21.17
C THR A 328 -9.96 19.29 -22.60
N GLY A 329 -10.78 18.36 -23.12
CA GLY A 329 -10.65 17.80 -24.44
C GLY A 329 -11.04 18.78 -25.55
N LYS A 330 -12.33 18.87 -25.88
CA LYS A 330 -12.81 19.63 -27.04
C LYS A 330 -12.79 21.14 -26.83
N ILE A 331 -13.07 21.59 -25.60
CA ILE A 331 -13.18 23.01 -25.28
C ILE A 331 -11.84 23.59 -24.81
N GLY A 332 -10.96 22.77 -24.26
CA GLY A 332 -9.67 23.21 -23.73
C GLY A 332 -9.77 23.81 -22.32
N GLY A 333 -10.64 23.22 -21.48
CA GLY A 333 -10.96 23.70 -20.14
C GLY A 333 -11.95 24.85 -20.13
N VAL A 334 -12.57 25.13 -18.98
CA VAL A 334 -13.60 26.16 -18.80
C VAL A 334 -13.13 27.53 -19.31
N ASN A 335 -11.88 27.88 -19.14
CA ASN A 335 -11.28 29.13 -19.60
C ASN A 335 -10.65 29.03 -21.02
N GLN A 336 -10.80 27.92 -21.69
CA GLN A 336 -10.23 27.68 -23.03
C GLN A 336 -8.72 27.93 -23.07
N ALA A 337 -8.00 27.54 -22.02
CA ALA A 337 -6.57 27.78 -21.87
C ALA A 337 -5.68 26.61 -22.34
N MET A 338 -6.28 25.50 -22.81
CA MET A 338 -5.60 24.31 -23.37
C MET A 338 -5.85 24.15 -24.87
#